data_5f87ada10ae3f5485364bbd32bdc60b3
#
_entry.id   5f87ada10ae3f5485364bbd32bdc60b3
#
_cell.length_a   1.000
_cell.length_b   1.000
_cell.length_c   1.000
_cell.angle_alpha   90.00
_cell.angle_beta   90.00
_cell.angle_gamma   90.00
#
_symmetry.space_group_name_H-M   'P 1'
#
loop_
_entity.id
_entity.type
_entity.pdbx_description
1 polymer ?
#
loop_
_entity_poly.entity_id
_entity_poly.type
_entity_poly.pdbx_seq_one_letter_code
_entity_poly.pdbx_strand_id
1 'polypeptide(L)'
;LEDVDFRKMGFRCGLEIHHQILTEKKLFCRCPAGLYSDEYQSEVLRHMRPTLSELGEYDGTALMEFKTRKEIIYRLNKASVCTYEMDDTPPFPINRQALDIALEIALLLNCKIVGEIHITRKQYLDGSIPTGFQRTTIVGVDGWIPYKDRRIHIIQLGLEEDACREISDVGHRITFMTDRLSMPLIEVVTGSDMKDPLEAAEVGGIIGNML
;
A
#
# COMPACT_ATOMS: atom_id res chain seq x y z
N LEU A 1 28.40 4.74 14.52
CA LEU A 1 27.92 3.37 14.20
C LEU A 1 29.07 2.41 13.81
N GLU A 2 30.32 2.91 13.67
CA GLU A 2 31.47 2.12 13.21
C GLU A 2 31.95 1.00 14.17
N ASP A 3 31.51 1.03 15.45
CA ASP A 3 31.91 0.07 16.46
C ASP A 3 30.82 -0.94 16.90
N VAL A 4 29.68 -0.96 16.23
CA VAL A 4 28.58 -1.84 16.64
C VAL A 4 28.59 -3.14 15.82
N ASP A 5 28.84 -4.25 16.50
CA ASP A 5 28.71 -5.57 15.89
C ASP A 5 27.26 -6.07 15.94
N PHE A 6 26.47 -5.67 14.94
CA PHE A 6 25.06 -6.02 14.83
C PHE A 6 24.81 -7.54 14.83
N ARG A 7 25.72 -8.31 14.25
CA ARG A 7 25.61 -9.79 14.18
C ARG A 7 25.73 -10.42 15.55
N LYS A 8 26.68 -9.95 16.38
CA LYS A 8 26.82 -10.43 17.77
C LYS A 8 25.63 -10.02 18.64
N MET A 9 24.99 -8.89 18.33
CA MET A 9 23.77 -8.46 19.01
C MET A 9 22.54 -9.27 18.59
N GLY A 10 22.62 -10.15 17.59
CA GLY A 10 21.49 -10.90 17.06
C GLY A 10 20.53 -10.07 16.22
N PHE A 11 20.99 -8.94 15.65
CA PHE A 11 20.17 -8.10 14.80
C PHE A 11 19.62 -8.88 13.61
N ARG A 12 18.32 -8.72 13.36
CA ARG A 12 17.63 -9.22 12.18
C ARG A 12 16.59 -8.21 11.73
N CYS A 13 16.46 -8.00 10.44
CA CYS A 13 15.39 -7.21 9.87
C CYS A 13 14.89 -7.79 8.55
N GLY A 14 13.64 -7.51 8.25
CA GLY A 14 13.00 -7.65 6.94
C GLY A 14 12.70 -6.27 6.38
N LEU A 15 12.30 -6.21 5.13
CA LEU A 15 11.86 -5.01 4.43
C LEU A 15 10.45 -5.22 3.92
N GLU A 16 9.69 -4.15 3.97
CA GLU A 16 8.43 -3.96 3.26
C GLU A 16 8.63 -2.80 2.29
N ILE A 17 8.54 -3.09 1.00
CA ILE A 17 8.88 -2.16 -0.06
C ILE A 17 7.64 -1.88 -0.88
N HIS A 18 7.23 -0.61 -0.92
CA HIS A 18 6.12 -0.13 -1.73
C HIS A 18 6.63 0.55 -3.00
N HIS A 19 6.06 0.18 -4.14
CA HIS A 19 6.38 0.78 -5.43
C HIS A 19 5.11 1.00 -6.26
N GLN A 20 4.83 2.26 -6.63
CA GLN A 20 3.73 2.56 -7.54
C GLN A 20 4.09 2.10 -8.95
N ILE A 21 3.15 1.44 -9.62
CA ILE A 21 3.29 1.10 -11.03
C ILE A 21 2.42 2.00 -11.89
N LEU A 22 2.95 2.45 -13.02
CA LEU A 22 2.24 3.32 -13.93
C LEU A 22 1.43 2.48 -14.92
N THR A 23 0.12 2.64 -14.85
CA THR A 23 -0.85 2.06 -15.77
C THR A 23 -1.71 3.16 -16.39
N GLU A 24 -2.50 2.85 -17.41
CA GLU A 24 -3.41 3.83 -18.00
C GLU A 24 -4.51 4.27 -17.01
N LYS A 25 -4.98 3.33 -16.19
CA LYS A 25 -6.08 3.52 -15.24
C LYS A 25 -5.69 3.03 -13.87
N LYS A 26 -6.35 3.57 -12.86
CA LYS A 26 -6.21 3.14 -11.47
C LYS A 26 -6.67 1.68 -11.26
N LEU A 27 -6.42 1.13 -10.07
CA LEU A 27 -6.53 -0.31 -9.83
C LEU A 27 -7.98 -0.83 -9.88
N PHE A 28 -8.93 -0.14 -9.25
CA PHE A 28 -10.33 -0.57 -9.12
C PHE A 28 -11.33 0.44 -9.68
N CYS A 29 -10.88 1.42 -10.46
CA CYS A 29 -11.73 2.35 -11.17
C CYS A 29 -11.22 2.62 -12.59
N ARG A 30 -11.89 3.52 -13.31
CA ARG A 30 -11.53 3.88 -14.69
C ARG A 30 -10.88 5.25 -14.79
N CYS A 31 -10.58 5.88 -13.66
CA CYS A 31 -9.86 7.15 -13.62
C CYS A 31 -8.44 6.97 -14.14
N PRO A 32 -7.87 7.98 -14.78
CA PRO A 32 -6.48 7.94 -15.23
C PRO A 32 -5.55 7.79 -14.04
N ALA A 33 -4.53 6.94 -14.18
CA ALA A 33 -3.47 6.79 -13.20
C ALA A 33 -2.36 7.84 -13.44
N GLY A 34 -1.64 8.20 -12.36
CA GLY A 34 -0.50 9.11 -12.44
C GLY A 34 -0.83 10.58 -12.73
N LEU A 35 -2.10 10.97 -12.67
CA LEU A 35 -2.51 12.35 -12.86
C LEU A 35 -2.51 13.09 -11.51
N TYR A 36 -1.37 13.66 -11.14
CA TYR A 36 -1.20 14.45 -9.92
C TYR A 36 -1.46 15.94 -10.17
N SER A 37 -2.19 16.58 -9.25
CA SER A 37 -2.50 18.01 -9.33
C SER A 37 -2.82 18.56 -7.95
N ASP A 38 -2.40 19.80 -7.67
CA ASP A 38 -2.82 20.52 -6.47
C ASP A 38 -4.14 21.28 -6.68
N GLU A 39 -4.65 21.30 -7.91
CA GLU A 39 -5.96 21.88 -8.22
C GLU A 39 -7.09 20.92 -7.82
N TYR A 40 -8.13 21.48 -7.24
CA TYR A 40 -9.35 20.75 -6.86
C TYR A 40 -10.59 21.61 -7.11
N GLN A 41 -11.74 20.97 -7.30
CA GLN A 41 -13.01 21.66 -7.56
C GLN A 41 -13.98 21.58 -6.37
N SER A 42 -13.74 20.63 -5.44
CA SER A 42 -14.61 20.47 -4.27
C SER A 42 -13.83 19.87 -3.10
N GLU A 43 -14.38 20.08 -1.90
CA GLU A 43 -13.91 19.46 -0.67
C GLU A 43 -15.05 18.67 -0.03
N VAL A 44 -14.74 17.53 0.58
CA VAL A 44 -15.68 16.71 1.35
C VAL A 44 -15.12 16.49 2.73
N LEU A 45 -15.90 16.83 3.76
CA LEU A 45 -15.62 16.54 5.16
C LEU A 45 -16.15 15.16 5.53
N ARG A 46 -15.31 14.33 6.12
CA ARG A 46 -15.71 13.03 6.70
C ARG A 46 -15.15 12.84 8.10
N HIS A 47 -15.84 11.97 8.86
CA HIS A 47 -15.36 11.41 10.11
C HIS A 47 -15.35 9.89 9.98
N MET A 48 -14.18 9.27 10.17
CA MET A 48 -14.09 7.82 10.13
C MET A 48 -14.77 7.20 11.36
N ARG A 49 -15.43 6.06 11.15
CA ARG A 49 -16.07 5.27 12.20
C ARG A 49 -15.54 3.84 12.15
N PRO A 50 -15.14 3.28 13.31
CA PRO A 50 -14.74 1.88 13.35
C PRO A 50 -15.94 0.99 13.02
N THR A 51 -15.68 -0.07 12.27
CA THR A 51 -16.63 -1.14 12.02
C THR A 51 -16.29 -2.35 12.86
N LEU A 52 -17.28 -3.16 13.19
CA LEU A 52 -17.04 -4.46 13.81
C LEU A 52 -16.35 -5.41 12.82
N SER A 53 -15.38 -6.17 13.31
CA SER A 53 -14.81 -7.28 12.56
C SER A 53 -15.86 -8.38 12.34
N GLU A 54 -15.55 -9.36 11.49
CA GLU A 54 -16.41 -10.55 11.31
C GLU A 54 -16.60 -11.34 12.62
N LEU A 55 -15.67 -11.20 13.58
CA LEU A 55 -15.75 -11.81 14.90
C LEU A 55 -16.57 -10.98 15.91
N GLY A 56 -17.11 -9.83 15.50
CA GLY A 56 -17.92 -8.95 16.36
C GLY A 56 -17.10 -8.09 17.31
N GLU A 57 -15.80 -7.97 17.09
CA GLU A 57 -14.90 -7.17 17.92
C GLU A 57 -14.41 -5.92 17.14
N TYR A 58 -14.15 -4.84 17.90
CA TYR A 58 -13.49 -3.67 17.33
C TYR A 58 -11.97 -3.82 17.40
N ASP A 59 -11.30 -3.42 16.33
CA ASP A 59 -9.85 -3.23 16.35
C ASP A 59 -9.47 -2.10 17.32
N GLY A 60 -8.47 -2.35 18.18
CA GLY A 60 -8.04 -1.39 19.21
C GLY A 60 -7.45 -0.10 18.64
N THR A 61 -6.69 -0.21 17.55
CA THR A 61 -6.11 0.94 16.84
C THR A 61 -7.22 1.78 16.20
N ALA A 62 -8.19 1.13 15.56
CA ALA A 62 -9.36 1.76 14.99
C ALA A 62 -10.17 2.56 16.03
N LEU A 63 -10.34 2.00 17.23
CA LEU A 63 -11.01 2.71 18.34
C LEU A 63 -10.21 3.91 18.83
N MET A 64 -8.88 3.82 18.87
CA MET A 64 -8.01 4.94 19.26
C MET A 64 -8.11 6.09 18.25
N GLU A 65 -8.01 5.81 16.95
CA GLU A 65 -8.19 6.80 15.88
C GLU A 65 -9.56 7.47 15.94
N PHE A 66 -10.63 6.69 16.13
CA PHE A 66 -11.98 7.23 16.28
C PHE A 66 -12.10 8.20 17.47
N LYS A 67 -11.42 7.93 18.59
CA LYS A 67 -11.42 8.80 19.79
C LYS A 67 -10.77 10.15 19.53
N THR A 68 -9.87 10.28 18.55
CA THR A 68 -9.23 11.55 18.19
C THR A 68 -10.21 12.53 17.58
N ARG A 69 -11.34 12.06 17.02
CA ARG A 69 -12.37 12.86 16.35
C ARG A 69 -11.81 13.80 15.28
N LYS A 70 -10.80 13.35 14.53
CA LYS A 70 -10.23 14.13 13.44
C LYS A 70 -11.29 14.46 12.38
N GLU A 71 -11.28 15.71 11.94
CA GLU A 71 -11.98 16.16 10.73
C GLU A 71 -11.11 15.84 9.52
N ILE A 72 -11.62 15.00 8.62
CA ILE A 72 -10.88 14.58 7.45
C ILE A 72 -11.46 15.30 6.24
N ILE A 73 -10.62 16.13 5.60
CA ILE A 73 -10.98 16.89 4.41
C ILE A 73 -10.38 16.21 3.19
N TYR A 74 -11.22 15.81 2.25
CA TYR A 74 -10.77 15.32 0.94
C TYR A 74 -10.93 16.40 -0.11
N ARG A 75 -9.83 16.75 -0.78
CA ARG A 75 -9.81 17.61 -1.96
C ARG A 75 -9.98 16.76 -3.20
N LEU A 76 -11.01 17.06 -3.98
CA LEU A 76 -11.42 16.27 -5.12
C LEU A 76 -11.10 17.00 -6.43
N ASN A 77 -10.32 16.34 -7.28
CA ASN A 77 -10.16 16.75 -8.68
C ASN A 77 -10.93 15.78 -9.57
N LYS A 78 -11.98 16.29 -10.24
CA LYS A 78 -12.87 15.49 -11.10
C LYS A 78 -12.18 14.78 -12.25
N ALA A 79 -10.96 15.17 -12.60
CA ALA A 79 -10.16 14.50 -13.64
C ALA A 79 -9.49 13.22 -13.13
N SER A 80 -9.30 13.06 -11.80
CA SER A 80 -8.54 11.97 -11.18
C SER A 80 -9.31 11.16 -10.14
N VAL A 81 -10.59 11.48 -9.88
CA VAL A 81 -11.42 10.80 -8.88
C VAL A 81 -12.82 10.51 -9.42
N CYS A 82 -13.44 9.43 -8.98
CA CYS A 82 -14.83 9.09 -9.27
C CYS A 82 -15.57 8.63 -8.00
N THR A 83 -16.84 8.30 -8.15
CA THR A 83 -17.72 7.87 -7.04
C THR A 83 -17.28 6.61 -6.34
N TYR A 84 -16.55 5.71 -7.04
CA TYR A 84 -15.95 4.53 -6.40
C TYR A 84 -14.97 4.93 -5.28
N GLU A 85 -14.05 5.85 -5.55
CA GLU A 85 -13.01 6.28 -4.61
C GLU A 85 -13.61 7.03 -3.41
N MET A 86 -14.80 7.59 -3.58
CA MET A 86 -15.57 8.25 -2.51
C MET A 86 -16.55 7.33 -1.78
N ASP A 87 -16.51 6.02 -2.04
CA ASP A 87 -17.37 4.99 -1.45
C ASP A 87 -18.88 5.16 -1.77
N ASP A 88 -19.17 5.75 -2.92
CA ASP A 88 -20.57 5.94 -3.37
C ASP A 88 -21.01 4.85 -4.34
N THR A 89 -20.09 4.12 -4.97
CA THR A 89 -20.37 3.04 -5.93
C THR A 89 -19.44 1.85 -5.72
N PRO A 90 -19.83 0.62 -6.12
CA PRO A 90 -18.97 -0.56 -6.06
C PRO A 90 -17.70 -0.42 -6.90
N PRO A 91 -16.64 -1.20 -6.58
CA PRO A 91 -15.41 -1.23 -7.37
C PRO A 91 -15.66 -1.85 -8.76
N PHE A 92 -14.87 -1.41 -9.73
CA PHE A 92 -14.71 -2.10 -11.00
C PHE A 92 -13.86 -3.38 -10.81
N PRO A 93 -13.88 -4.32 -11.77
CA PRO A 93 -12.91 -5.40 -11.79
C PRO A 93 -11.47 -4.86 -11.74
N ILE A 94 -10.58 -5.63 -11.10
CA ILE A 94 -9.16 -5.28 -10.97
C ILE A 94 -8.55 -4.93 -12.34
N ASN A 95 -7.71 -3.91 -12.37
CA ASN A 95 -7.01 -3.49 -13.59
C ASN A 95 -6.10 -4.61 -14.10
N ARG A 96 -6.39 -5.12 -15.29
CA ARG A 96 -5.66 -6.22 -15.90
C ARG A 96 -4.19 -5.86 -16.17
N GLN A 97 -3.91 -4.64 -16.65
CA GLN A 97 -2.55 -4.17 -16.89
C GLN A 97 -1.73 -4.19 -15.60
N ALA A 98 -2.30 -3.70 -14.48
CA ALA A 98 -1.64 -3.74 -13.18
C ALA A 98 -1.37 -5.18 -12.71
N LEU A 99 -2.32 -6.08 -12.92
CA LEU A 99 -2.15 -7.49 -12.56
C LEU A 99 -1.07 -8.16 -13.41
N ASP A 100 -1.03 -7.91 -14.71
CA ASP A 100 -0.01 -8.48 -15.59
C ASP A 100 1.40 -8.00 -15.19
N ILE A 101 1.59 -6.71 -14.87
CA ILE A 101 2.86 -6.18 -14.34
C ILE A 101 3.21 -6.84 -13.01
N ALA A 102 2.25 -6.98 -12.10
CA ALA A 102 2.49 -7.63 -10.80
C ALA A 102 2.92 -9.10 -10.96
N LEU A 103 2.34 -9.82 -11.92
CA LEU A 103 2.75 -11.19 -12.27
C LEU A 103 4.18 -11.25 -12.81
N GLU A 104 4.56 -10.32 -13.69
CA GLU A 104 5.92 -10.22 -14.21
C GLU A 104 6.93 -9.98 -13.08
N ILE A 105 6.64 -9.04 -12.17
CA ILE A 105 7.49 -8.76 -11.00
C ILE A 105 7.57 -9.99 -10.08
N ALA A 106 6.45 -10.68 -9.83
CA ALA A 106 6.44 -11.89 -9.02
C ALA A 106 7.35 -12.99 -9.61
N LEU A 107 7.35 -13.15 -10.93
CA LEU A 107 8.25 -14.08 -11.60
C LEU A 107 9.72 -13.65 -11.51
N LEU A 108 10.02 -12.35 -11.66
CA LEU A 108 11.38 -11.81 -11.47
C LEU A 108 11.91 -12.06 -10.05
N LEU A 109 11.03 -11.98 -9.05
CA LEU A 109 11.35 -12.27 -7.64
C LEU A 109 11.30 -13.77 -7.32
N ASN A 110 11.20 -14.65 -8.32
CA ASN A 110 11.10 -16.10 -8.17
C ASN A 110 9.97 -16.57 -7.25
N CYS A 111 8.87 -15.80 -7.18
CA CYS A 111 7.71 -16.18 -6.39
C CYS A 111 6.92 -17.32 -7.02
N LYS A 112 6.28 -18.12 -6.19
CA LYS A 112 5.22 -19.02 -6.60
C LYS A 112 3.95 -18.21 -6.81
N ILE A 113 3.41 -18.24 -8.02
CA ILE A 113 2.17 -17.52 -8.35
C ILE A 113 0.99 -18.23 -7.67
N VAL A 114 0.10 -17.44 -7.06
CA VAL A 114 -1.11 -17.99 -6.43
C VAL A 114 -2.10 -18.52 -7.49
N GLY A 115 -2.86 -19.56 -7.17
CA GLY A 115 -3.83 -20.15 -8.09
C GLY A 115 -5.07 -19.29 -8.32
N GLU A 116 -5.42 -18.44 -7.37
CA GLU A 116 -6.58 -17.54 -7.39
C GLU A 116 -6.25 -16.19 -6.78
N ILE A 117 -6.80 -15.12 -7.36
CA ILE A 117 -6.67 -13.75 -6.86
C ILE A 117 -7.87 -13.42 -5.97
N HIS A 118 -7.62 -13.30 -4.67
CA HIS A 118 -8.62 -12.90 -3.69
C HIS A 118 -8.38 -11.46 -3.27
N ILE A 119 -9.41 -10.60 -3.42
CA ILE A 119 -9.34 -9.21 -2.98
C ILE A 119 -9.78 -9.15 -1.52
N THR A 120 -8.86 -8.76 -0.64
CA THR A 120 -9.12 -8.51 0.77
C THR A 120 -9.27 -7.02 1.05
N ARG A 121 -9.86 -6.66 2.19
CA ARG A 121 -10.03 -5.28 2.64
C ARG A 121 -9.26 -5.10 3.94
N LYS A 122 -8.10 -4.45 3.85
CA LYS A 122 -7.29 -4.05 5.00
C LYS A 122 -7.89 -2.76 5.58
N GLN A 123 -8.30 -2.75 6.84
CA GLN A 123 -8.95 -1.59 7.47
C GLN A 123 -7.95 -0.47 7.74
N TYR A 124 -8.33 0.77 7.33
CA TYR A 124 -7.58 2.01 7.55
C TYR A 124 -8.51 3.10 8.05
N LEU A 125 -8.29 3.60 9.28
CA LEU A 125 -9.14 4.62 9.89
C LEU A 125 -8.41 5.94 10.16
N ASP A 126 -7.19 6.08 9.67
CA ASP A 126 -6.42 7.33 9.70
C ASP A 126 -6.98 8.40 8.75
N GLY A 127 -7.93 8.03 7.90
CA GLY A 127 -8.54 8.89 6.90
C GLY A 127 -7.86 8.90 5.56
N SER A 128 -6.70 8.25 5.40
CA SER A 128 -5.96 8.23 4.14
C SER A 128 -6.70 7.56 2.98
N ILE A 129 -7.74 6.76 3.28
CA ILE A 129 -8.60 6.11 2.29
C ILE A 129 -10.06 6.40 2.62
N PRO A 130 -10.84 7.10 1.77
CA PRO A 130 -12.22 7.49 2.06
C PRO A 130 -13.15 6.33 2.38
N THR A 131 -12.94 5.15 1.80
CA THR A 131 -13.74 3.95 2.07
C THR A 131 -13.43 3.34 3.45
N GLY A 132 -12.35 3.72 4.10
CA GLY A 132 -11.84 3.12 5.33
C GLY A 132 -11.16 1.75 5.12
N PHE A 133 -10.99 1.31 3.89
CA PHE A 133 -10.37 0.04 3.53
C PHE A 133 -9.40 0.19 2.38
N GLN A 134 -8.24 -0.44 2.48
CA GLN A 134 -7.33 -0.66 1.37
C GLN A 134 -7.60 -2.05 0.77
N ARG A 135 -7.94 -2.11 -0.50
CA ARG A 135 -8.09 -3.38 -1.22
C ARG A 135 -6.74 -3.88 -1.64
N THR A 136 -6.44 -5.09 -1.22
CA THR A 136 -5.14 -5.74 -1.39
C THR A 136 -5.36 -7.15 -1.89
N THR A 137 -4.50 -7.62 -2.78
CA THR A 137 -4.42 -9.02 -3.18
C THR A 137 -2.99 -9.52 -3.19
N ILE A 138 -2.78 -10.77 -2.79
CA ILE A 138 -1.50 -11.44 -2.92
C ILE A 138 -1.44 -12.06 -4.31
N VAL A 139 -0.34 -11.81 -5.04
CA VAL A 139 -0.08 -12.30 -6.39
C VAL A 139 0.94 -13.43 -6.39
N GLY A 140 1.95 -13.33 -5.53
CA GLY A 140 3.02 -14.31 -5.42
C GLY A 140 3.48 -14.50 -3.98
N VAL A 141 3.99 -15.69 -3.68
CA VAL A 141 4.48 -16.07 -2.34
C VAL A 141 5.75 -16.90 -2.46
N ASP A 142 6.49 -16.99 -1.36
CA ASP A 142 7.64 -17.90 -1.21
C ASP A 142 8.68 -17.75 -2.34
N GLY A 143 9.03 -16.49 -2.63
CA GLY A 143 10.03 -16.12 -3.61
C GLY A 143 11.43 -15.97 -2.99
N TRP A 144 12.38 -15.55 -3.82
CA TRP A 144 13.72 -15.23 -3.38
C TRP A 144 14.46 -14.38 -4.39
N ILE A 145 15.45 -13.63 -3.90
CA ILE A 145 16.44 -12.94 -4.72
C ILE A 145 17.86 -13.39 -4.34
N PRO A 146 18.82 -13.41 -5.29
CA PRO A 146 20.21 -13.67 -4.96
C PRO A 146 20.83 -12.46 -4.23
N TYR A 147 21.59 -12.74 -3.18
CA TYR A 147 22.35 -11.72 -2.47
C TYR A 147 23.68 -12.32 -1.99
N LYS A 148 24.79 -11.90 -2.60
CA LYS A 148 26.13 -12.45 -2.36
C LYS A 148 26.13 -13.99 -2.55
N ASP A 149 26.46 -14.75 -1.52
CA ASP A 149 26.54 -16.21 -1.50
C ASP A 149 25.24 -16.90 -0.99
N ARG A 150 24.17 -16.14 -0.77
CA ARG A 150 22.91 -16.62 -0.21
C ARG A 150 21.69 -16.05 -0.92
N ARG A 151 20.53 -16.48 -0.49
CA ARG A 151 19.23 -15.96 -0.95
C ARG A 151 18.61 -15.11 0.16
N ILE A 152 17.91 -14.06 -0.24
CA ILE A 152 16.97 -13.33 0.61
C ILE A 152 15.58 -13.85 0.25
N HIS A 153 14.84 -14.29 1.24
CA HIS A 153 13.50 -14.80 1.09
C HIS A 153 12.50 -13.65 0.84
N ILE A 154 11.65 -13.83 -0.13
CA ILE A 154 10.48 -12.97 -0.37
C ILE A 154 9.25 -13.72 0.16
N ILE A 155 8.67 -13.22 1.23
CA ILE A 155 7.50 -13.84 1.86
C ILE A 155 6.32 -13.76 0.89
N GLN A 156 6.05 -12.55 0.39
CA GLN A 156 4.95 -12.30 -0.53
C GLN A 156 5.18 -11.07 -1.40
N LEU A 157 4.47 -11.04 -2.51
CA LEU A 157 4.24 -9.89 -3.35
C LEU A 157 2.74 -9.61 -3.41
N GLY A 158 2.36 -8.42 -3.00
CA GLY A 158 1.01 -7.90 -3.04
C GLY A 158 0.80 -6.89 -4.16
N LEU A 159 -0.44 -6.79 -4.63
CA LEU A 159 -0.93 -5.70 -5.46
C LEU A 159 -2.07 -5.03 -4.72
N GLU A 160 -1.95 -3.75 -4.45
CA GLU A 160 -2.90 -3.01 -3.62
C GLU A 160 -3.18 -1.60 -4.17
N GLU A 161 -4.24 -0.97 -3.68
CA GLU A 161 -4.53 0.42 -4.00
C GLU A 161 -3.79 1.38 -3.06
N ASP A 162 -3.18 2.43 -3.62
CA ASP A 162 -2.52 3.44 -2.82
C ASP A 162 -3.52 4.35 -2.12
N ALA A 163 -3.08 4.97 -1.04
CA ALA A 163 -3.85 5.93 -0.24
C ALA A 163 -3.80 7.35 -0.83
N CYS A 164 -4.66 8.23 -0.33
CA CYS A 164 -4.62 9.65 -0.63
C CYS A 164 -3.27 10.28 -0.27
N ARG A 165 -2.93 11.35 -0.95
CA ARG A 165 -1.75 12.16 -0.66
C ARG A 165 -2.08 13.16 0.46
N GLU A 166 -1.37 13.08 1.59
CA GLU A 166 -1.52 14.04 2.68
C GLU A 166 -1.02 15.42 2.26
N ILE A 167 -1.82 16.44 2.52
CA ILE A 167 -1.49 17.87 2.27
C ILE A 167 -1.14 18.57 3.56
N SER A 168 -1.88 18.30 4.63
CA SER A 168 -1.62 18.89 5.96
C SER A 168 -2.28 18.06 7.07
N ASP A 169 -1.64 18.02 8.24
CA ASP A 169 -2.21 17.54 9.50
C ASP A 169 -1.98 18.62 10.57
N VAL A 170 -3.03 19.35 10.93
CA VAL A 170 -2.95 20.47 11.88
C VAL A 170 -4.07 20.37 12.91
N GLY A 171 -3.70 20.11 14.14
CA GLY A 171 -4.64 19.99 15.27
C GLY A 171 -5.57 18.79 15.09
N HIS A 172 -6.88 19.05 14.95
CA HIS A 172 -7.89 18.01 14.73
C HIS A 172 -8.29 17.84 13.26
N ARG A 173 -7.62 18.54 12.33
CA ARG A 173 -7.95 18.52 10.92
C ARG A 173 -6.80 17.98 10.09
N ILE A 174 -7.09 16.95 9.29
CA ILE A 174 -6.19 16.43 8.27
C ILE A 174 -6.79 16.64 6.88
N THR A 175 -5.96 17.04 5.92
CA THR A 175 -6.39 17.29 4.54
C THR A 175 -5.65 16.37 3.59
N PHE A 176 -6.39 15.69 2.76
CA PHE A 176 -5.89 14.78 1.72
C PHE A 176 -6.26 15.27 0.33
N MET A 177 -5.36 15.04 -0.63
CA MET A 177 -5.65 15.10 -2.07
C MET A 177 -5.89 13.69 -2.61
N THR A 178 -6.97 13.52 -3.37
CA THR A 178 -7.41 12.19 -3.85
C THR A 178 -6.74 11.75 -5.16
N ASP A 179 -5.81 12.52 -5.68
CA ASP A 179 -5.14 12.24 -6.96
C ASP A 179 -4.35 10.92 -6.95
N ARG A 180 -3.68 10.60 -5.83
CA ARG A 180 -2.93 9.35 -5.63
C ARG A 180 -3.80 8.16 -5.25
N LEU A 181 -4.99 8.42 -4.69
CA LEU A 181 -5.90 7.35 -4.23
C LEU A 181 -6.15 6.32 -5.33
N SER A 182 -6.13 5.04 -4.97
CA SER A 182 -6.35 3.89 -5.87
C SER A 182 -5.32 3.72 -6.99
N MET A 183 -4.18 4.41 -6.95
CA MET A 183 -3.04 4.06 -7.80
C MET A 183 -2.61 2.63 -7.53
N PRO A 184 -2.26 1.84 -8.58
CA PRO A 184 -1.73 0.50 -8.36
C PRO A 184 -0.38 0.55 -7.64
N LEU A 185 -0.26 -0.19 -6.55
CA LEU A 185 0.89 -0.26 -5.66
C LEU A 185 1.35 -1.70 -5.53
N ILE A 186 2.62 -1.96 -5.78
CA ILE A 186 3.27 -3.25 -5.48
C ILE A 186 3.83 -3.18 -4.07
N GLU A 187 3.54 -4.19 -3.26
CA GLU A 187 4.12 -4.41 -1.94
C GLU A 187 4.97 -5.67 -1.96
N VAL A 188 6.27 -5.53 -1.71
CA VAL A 188 7.19 -6.67 -1.58
C VAL A 188 7.60 -6.82 -0.12
N VAL A 189 7.31 -7.98 0.47
CA VAL A 189 7.65 -8.29 1.86
C VAL A 189 8.75 -9.34 1.89
N THR A 190 9.90 -9.01 2.50
CA THR A 190 11.01 -9.94 2.66
C THR A 190 10.99 -10.67 3.99
N GLY A 191 11.69 -11.80 4.08
CA GLY A 191 12.02 -12.45 5.34
C GLY A 191 13.00 -11.62 6.19
N SER A 192 13.14 -11.96 7.48
CA SER A 192 14.07 -11.32 8.41
C SER A 192 15.49 -11.84 8.21
N ASP A 193 16.00 -11.80 6.98
CA ASP A 193 17.27 -12.41 6.57
C ASP A 193 18.48 -11.48 6.69
N MET A 194 18.27 -10.16 6.71
CA MET A 194 19.32 -9.16 6.84
C MET A 194 19.82 -9.11 8.29
N LYS A 195 21.15 -9.11 8.46
CA LYS A 195 21.82 -9.23 9.75
C LYS A 195 22.54 -7.95 10.19
N ASP A 196 22.50 -6.94 9.35
CA ASP A 196 22.97 -5.59 9.65
C ASP A 196 22.26 -4.55 8.78
N PRO A 197 22.31 -3.26 9.15
CA PRO A 197 21.62 -2.19 8.41
C PRO A 197 22.15 -1.98 6.99
N LEU A 198 23.44 -2.27 6.74
CA LEU A 198 24.03 -2.13 5.41
C LEU A 198 23.45 -3.19 4.45
N GLU A 199 23.33 -4.43 4.92
CA GLU A 199 22.65 -5.50 4.17
C GLU A 199 21.21 -5.09 3.80
N ALA A 200 20.48 -4.49 4.74
CA ALA A 200 19.12 -4.02 4.48
C ALA A 200 19.08 -2.95 3.37
N ALA A 201 20.00 -1.99 3.41
CA ALA A 201 20.10 -0.95 2.39
C ALA A 201 20.49 -1.53 1.01
N GLU A 202 21.46 -2.46 0.97
CA GLU A 202 21.88 -3.14 -0.27
C GLU A 202 20.73 -3.96 -0.88
N VAL A 203 20.03 -4.75 -0.06
CA VAL A 203 18.88 -5.57 -0.50
C VAL A 203 17.72 -4.68 -0.98
N GLY A 204 17.43 -3.58 -0.26
CA GLY A 204 16.44 -2.60 -0.69
C GLY A 204 16.77 -2.01 -2.05
N GLY A 205 18.04 -1.66 -2.30
CA GLY A 205 18.51 -1.18 -3.60
C GLY A 205 18.40 -2.22 -4.72
N ILE A 206 18.69 -3.49 -4.43
CA ILE A 206 18.55 -4.59 -5.40
C ILE A 206 17.08 -4.75 -5.80
N ILE A 207 16.17 -4.84 -4.83
CA ILE A 207 14.75 -4.99 -5.09
C ILE A 207 14.21 -3.76 -5.84
N GLY A 208 14.55 -2.53 -5.39
CA GLY A 208 14.11 -1.31 -6.05
C GLY A 208 14.58 -1.16 -7.50
N ASN A 209 15.69 -1.82 -7.90
CA ASN A 209 16.15 -1.86 -9.30
C ASN A 209 15.45 -2.95 -10.13
N MET A 210 14.73 -3.87 -9.51
CA MET A 210 13.96 -4.93 -10.18
C MET A 210 12.51 -4.50 -10.44
N LEU A 211 12.02 -3.51 -9.68
CA LEU A 211 10.67 -2.92 -9.79
C LEU A 211 10.64 -1.75 -10.77
#